data_821fa1d7574a03412788b7746d0835bc
#
_entry.id   821fa1d7574a03412788b7746d0835bc
#
_cell.length_a   1.000
_cell.length_b   1.000
_cell.length_c   1.000
_cell.angle_alpha   90.00
_cell.angle_beta   90.00
_cell.angle_gamma   90.00
#
_symmetry.space_group_name_H-M   'P 1'
#
loop_
_entity.id
_entity.type
_entity.pdbx_description
1 polymer ?
#
loop_
_entity_poly.entity_id
_entity_poly.type
_entity_poly.pdbx_seq_one_letter_code
_entity_poly.pdbx_strand_id
1 'polypeptide(L)'
;MSDRDVQNETSFSSDKTFLGQSTYWGGQRFSGGAFYFGVVLFVLFIFGMVFLKDSIKWPVLALMILVMLLASNDPGGINAFFINKFPLYNKFRDSKMILILVQLMIPMMALLFIDGLMKGKVLFSDAKKVYSTSGVVFIFFATLMLIPSLSGSFISENESKLFAEAVQNQPEAKEYFNGLKSAMKDARIFLFKQDALRALGLAIAVLVCMLIYYRKKSFSLSLIIILGVFAIGDNISVSKRYLNTEEGIEDRDADRISTVVAAGFMAENEDRVPYESFEPTGLSLLPAQMPSQADQFILNSEKSNIRNFDNQVLNFKASLSNHFYYKSIENENLKGLIASYGILNQNTNYRVLTLGNPFNETRTSYYHKSIGGYHGAKLKSYQELIDFRIGLEIAYIQQNINNQGLTVFKQTPVLNMLNTKYIILNPSQRPLENTFRMGNAWLVSNIKTVKSADEEILALSDSTLDLSETAVIQMEFGGLETVRDRDEEATIEMIRYAANEIEYRSKSTSNQLAVFSEIYYPKGWNCYVDNKLTPHFRANYVLRGLQLPQGEHKIVWKFEPETFYQAKSASLIGSSLLILVCLVVFYFALNPIGPKVS
;
A
#
# COMPACT_ATOMS: atom_id res chain seq x y z
N MET A 1 14.44 -6.21 -22.95
CA MET A 1 15.65 -5.43 -23.22
C MET A 1 16.48 -5.43 -21.95
N SER A 2 17.74 -5.80 -21.97
CA SER A 2 18.55 -5.90 -20.76
C SER A 2 19.16 -4.53 -20.41
N ASP A 3 19.51 -4.30 -19.12
CA ASP A 3 20.22 -3.07 -18.72
C ASP A 3 21.55 -2.90 -19.44
N ARG A 4 22.12 -4.00 -19.99
CA ARG A 4 23.28 -3.94 -20.88
C ARG A 4 23.02 -3.16 -22.16
N ASP A 5 21.81 -3.28 -22.73
CA ASP A 5 21.48 -2.56 -23.95
C ASP A 5 21.37 -1.05 -23.67
N VAL A 6 20.83 -0.68 -22.48
CA VAL A 6 20.76 0.71 -22.02
C VAL A 6 22.17 1.24 -21.68
N GLN A 7 23.01 0.43 -21.02
CA GLN A 7 24.37 0.80 -20.66
C GLN A 7 25.27 0.99 -21.89
N ASN A 8 25.05 0.20 -22.96
CA ASN A 8 25.80 0.35 -24.21
C ASN A 8 25.46 1.64 -24.97
N GLU A 9 24.25 2.17 -24.75
CA GLU A 9 23.79 3.41 -25.39
C GLU A 9 24.17 4.68 -24.59
N THR A 10 24.72 4.52 -23.38
CA THR A 10 25.08 5.66 -22.53
C THR A 10 26.57 5.67 -22.21
N SER A 11 27.21 6.82 -22.32
CA SER A 11 28.60 7.02 -21.92
C SER A 11 28.83 7.00 -20.39
N PHE A 12 27.76 6.92 -19.59
CA PHE A 12 27.79 6.94 -18.12
C PHE A 12 27.43 5.59 -17.49
N SER A 13 27.89 4.51 -18.11
CA SER A 13 27.58 3.14 -17.69
C SER A 13 28.13 2.74 -16.30
N SER A 14 29.00 3.53 -15.71
CA SER A 14 29.61 3.26 -14.40
C SER A 14 28.75 3.64 -13.20
N ASP A 15 27.72 4.50 -13.38
CA ASP A 15 26.83 4.89 -12.29
C ASP A 15 25.54 4.06 -12.32
N LYS A 16 25.66 2.80 -11.91
CA LYS A 16 24.58 1.82 -11.89
C LYS A 16 23.38 2.27 -11.06
N THR A 17 23.60 3.01 -9.97
CA THR A 17 22.57 3.46 -9.04
C THR A 17 21.61 4.45 -9.69
N PHE A 18 22.14 5.34 -10.51
CA PHE A 18 21.36 6.36 -11.19
C PHE A 18 20.62 5.81 -12.42
N LEU A 19 21.28 4.94 -13.18
CA LEU A 19 20.71 4.29 -14.36
C LEU A 19 19.62 3.28 -14.01
N GLY A 20 19.71 2.59 -12.91
CA GLY A 20 18.67 1.67 -12.44
C GLY A 20 17.33 2.32 -12.14
N GLN A 21 17.33 3.61 -11.77
CA GLN A 21 16.10 4.41 -11.60
C GLN A 21 15.60 5.04 -12.91
N SER A 22 16.39 5.00 -13.96
CA SER A 22 16.24 5.86 -15.12
C SER A 22 15.25 5.39 -16.17
N THR A 23 14.83 4.12 -16.14
CA THR A 23 13.98 3.54 -17.19
C THR A 23 12.52 3.99 -17.13
N TYR A 24 12.05 4.48 -15.97
CA TYR A 24 10.70 5.02 -15.77
C TYR A 24 10.74 6.55 -15.64
N TRP A 25 9.97 7.24 -16.46
CA TRP A 25 9.88 8.71 -16.46
C TRP A 25 8.49 9.27 -16.16
N GLY A 26 7.56 8.41 -15.73
CA GLY A 26 6.21 8.81 -15.33
C GLY A 26 6.18 9.52 -13.97
N GLY A 27 5.08 10.18 -13.66
CA GLY A 27 4.89 10.92 -12.42
C GLY A 27 4.77 10.06 -11.15
N GLN A 28 4.67 8.74 -11.30
CA GLN A 28 4.46 7.81 -10.17
C GLN A 28 5.71 6.96 -9.95
N ARG A 29 6.54 7.38 -8.98
CA ARG A 29 7.84 6.74 -8.72
C ARG A 29 7.76 5.39 -7.99
N PHE A 30 6.73 5.17 -7.16
CA PHE A 30 6.68 4.07 -6.19
C PHE A 30 5.84 2.87 -6.60
N SER A 31 5.06 2.97 -7.64
CA SER A 31 4.33 1.84 -8.20
C SER A 31 4.53 1.86 -9.70
N GLY A 32 5.30 0.94 -10.22
CA GLY A 32 5.45 0.75 -11.65
C GLY A 32 4.18 0.25 -12.32
N GLY A 33 3.00 0.71 -11.88
CA GLY A 33 1.67 0.30 -12.31
C GLY A 33 1.46 0.45 -13.81
N ALA A 34 2.11 -0.41 -14.58
CA ALA A 34 1.98 -0.47 -16.03
C ALA A 34 0.62 -1.09 -16.37
N PHE A 35 -0.23 -0.30 -17.03
CA PHE A 35 -1.44 -0.80 -17.64
C PHE A 35 -1.18 -1.04 -19.12
N TYR A 36 -1.42 -2.26 -19.57
CA TYR A 36 -1.26 -2.64 -20.96
C TYR A 36 -2.56 -3.23 -21.51
N PHE A 37 -3.02 -2.71 -22.63
CA PHE A 37 -4.31 -3.11 -23.25
C PHE A 37 -4.14 -4.03 -24.46
N GLY A 38 -2.93 -4.15 -24.98
CA GLY A 38 -2.61 -4.89 -26.18
C GLY A 38 -2.80 -4.05 -27.47
N VAL A 39 -1.77 -4.00 -28.30
CA VAL A 39 -1.81 -3.28 -29.60
C VAL A 39 -2.86 -3.89 -30.52
N VAL A 40 -2.93 -5.22 -30.57
CA VAL A 40 -3.85 -5.95 -31.43
C VAL A 40 -5.30 -5.60 -31.07
N LEU A 41 -5.64 -5.64 -29.79
CA LEU A 41 -6.99 -5.31 -29.31
C LEU A 41 -7.32 -3.83 -29.53
N PHE A 42 -6.32 -2.94 -29.37
CA PHE A 42 -6.51 -1.51 -29.61
C PHE A 42 -6.78 -1.19 -31.06
N VAL A 43 -6.07 -1.82 -32.01
CA VAL A 43 -6.35 -1.67 -33.44
C VAL A 43 -7.74 -2.16 -33.78
N LEU A 44 -8.14 -3.34 -33.29
CA LEU A 44 -9.49 -3.88 -33.47
C LEU A 44 -10.57 -3.00 -32.84
N PHE A 45 -10.29 -2.39 -31.68
CA PHE A 45 -11.16 -1.40 -31.07
C PHE A 45 -11.40 -0.21 -31.98
N ILE A 46 -10.36 0.35 -32.62
CA ILE A 46 -10.51 1.45 -33.58
C ILE A 46 -11.40 1.03 -34.75
N PHE A 47 -11.19 -0.15 -35.29
CA PHE A 47 -12.09 -0.69 -36.33
C PHE A 47 -13.53 -0.84 -35.82
N GLY A 48 -13.71 -1.30 -34.59
CA GLY A 48 -15.01 -1.37 -33.94
C GLY A 48 -15.71 -0.02 -33.86
N MET A 49 -14.99 1.00 -33.42
CA MET A 49 -15.52 2.38 -33.34
C MET A 49 -15.98 2.92 -34.69
N VAL A 50 -15.27 2.58 -35.76
CA VAL A 50 -15.60 3.05 -37.12
C VAL A 50 -16.73 2.25 -37.76
N PHE A 51 -16.70 0.91 -37.66
CA PHE A 51 -17.55 0.02 -38.46
C PHE A 51 -18.79 -0.51 -37.73
N LEU A 52 -18.80 -0.58 -36.41
CA LEU A 52 -20.00 -0.95 -35.66
C LEU A 52 -21.09 0.11 -35.86
N LYS A 53 -22.30 -0.34 -36.14
CA LYS A 53 -23.49 0.53 -36.24
C LYS A 53 -24.19 0.72 -34.89
N ASP A 54 -23.81 -0.10 -33.89
CA ASP A 54 -24.41 -0.07 -32.57
C ASP A 54 -24.09 1.26 -31.86
N SER A 55 -25.12 1.83 -31.23
CA SER A 55 -24.98 3.10 -30.47
C SER A 55 -24.16 2.95 -29.20
N ILE A 56 -23.94 1.72 -28.70
CA ILE A 56 -23.12 1.45 -27.48
C ILE A 56 -21.70 2.00 -27.58
N LYS A 57 -21.16 2.15 -28.78
CA LYS A 57 -19.82 2.69 -28.99
C LYS A 57 -19.62 4.10 -28.43
N TRP A 58 -20.65 4.94 -28.43
CA TRP A 58 -20.54 6.32 -27.96
C TRP A 58 -20.46 6.43 -26.44
N PRO A 59 -21.34 5.79 -25.64
CA PRO A 59 -21.15 5.73 -24.19
C PRO A 59 -19.81 5.08 -23.79
N VAL A 60 -19.37 4.03 -24.49
CA VAL A 60 -18.06 3.40 -24.23
C VAL A 60 -16.92 4.39 -24.47
N LEU A 61 -16.93 5.13 -25.58
CA LEU A 61 -15.91 6.15 -25.86
C LEU A 61 -15.94 7.28 -24.82
N ALA A 62 -17.13 7.78 -24.47
CA ALA A 62 -17.26 8.83 -23.47
C ALA A 62 -16.76 8.38 -22.10
N LEU A 63 -17.07 7.15 -21.69
CA LEU A 63 -16.60 6.57 -20.45
C LEU A 63 -15.07 6.36 -20.47
N MET A 64 -14.51 5.88 -21.57
CA MET A 64 -13.06 5.73 -21.72
C MET A 64 -12.33 7.08 -21.56
N ILE A 65 -12.82 8.13 -22.23
CA ILE A 65 -12.24 9.47 -22.10
C ILE A 65 -12.33 9.95 -20.65
N LEU A 66 -13.48 9.80 -20.01
CA LEU A 66 -13.66 10.16 -18.60
C LEU A 66 -12.69 9.39 -17.70
N VAL A 67 -12.57 8.08 -17.88
CA VAL A 67 -11.64 7.24 -17.10
C VAL A 67 -10.19 7.66 -17.30
N MET A 68 -9.77 7.98 -18.52
CA MET A 68 -8.42 8.45 -18.80
C MET A 68 -8.15 9.82 -18.15
N LEU A 69 -9.13 10.73 -18.17
CA LEU A 69 -9.02 12.03 -17.47
C LEU A 69 -8.96 11.86 -15.95
N LEU A 70 -9.73 10.92 -15.38
CA LEU A 70 -9.68 10.62 -13.95
C LEU A 70 -8.38 9.93 -13.52
N ALA A 71 -7.81 9.10 -14.38
CA ALA A 71 -6.53 8.45 -14.12
C ALA A 71 -5.34 9.39 -14.29
N SER A 72 -5.51 10.51 -14.99
CA SER A 72 -4.48 11.55 -15.08
C SER A 72 -4.30 12.22 -13.72
N ASN A 73 -3.06 12.34 -13.28
CA ASN A 73 -2.75 12.95 -11.97
C ASN A 73 -2.63 14.49 -12.10
N ASP A 74 -3.68 15.11 -12.66
CA ASP A 74 -3.74 16.57 -12.81
C ASP A 74 -4.31 17.23 -11.55
N PRO A 75 -3.52 17.99 -10.77
CA PRO A 75 -3.94 18.58 -9.51
C PRO A 75 -5.09 19.61 -9.63
N GLY A 76 -5.30 20.18 -10.80
CA GLY A 76 -6.33 21.18 -11.06
C GLY A 76 -7.49 20.71 -11.91
N GLY A 77 -7.43 19.47 -12.43
CA GLY A 77 -8.35 18.96 -13.42
C GLY A 77 -9.59 18.22 -12.87
N ILE A 78 -10.20 17.43 -13.74
CA ILE A 78 -11.41 16.64 -13.45
C ILE A 78 -11.18 15.72 -12.25
N ASN A 79 -9.98 15.13 -12.12
CA ASN A 79 -9.65 14.24 -11.00
C ASN A 79 -9.77 14.97 -9.64
N ALA A 80 -9.29 16.20 -9.54
CA ALA A 80 -9.42 17.00 -8.32
C ALA A 80 -10.89 17.30 -7.97
N PHE A 81 -11.73 17.57 -8.97
CA PHE A 81 -13.17 17.71 -8.76
C PHE A 81 -13.79 16.43 -8.18
N PHE A 82 -13.47 15.25 -8.76
CA PHE A 82 -14.02 13.98 -8.29
C PHE A 82 -13.52 13.62 -6.88
N ILE A 83 -12.24 13.85 -6.57
CA ILE A 83 -11.68 13.61 -5.21
C ILE A 83 -12.43 14.46 -4.16
N ASN A 84 -12.74 15.72 -4.48
CA ASN A 84 -13.30 16.65 -3.52
C ASN A 84 -14.84 16.62 -3.43
N LYS A 85 -15.53 16.24 -4.50
CA LYS A 85 -16.99 16.38 -4.62
C LYS A 85 -17.74 15.07 -4.83
N PHE A 86 -17.10 14.04 -5.42
CA PHE A 86 -17.80 12.80 -5.72
C PHE A 86 -17.78 11.84 -4.53
N PRO A 87 -18.95 11.35 -4.07
CA PRO A 87 -19.02 10.48 -2.91
C PRO A 87 -18.14 9.23 -3.06
N LEU A 88 -17.38 8.91 -2.03
CA LEU A 88 -16.51 7.73 -1.92
C LEU A 88 -15.31 7.70 -2.88
N TYR A 89 -15.20 8.57 -3.87
CA TYR A 89 -14.08 8.54 -4.81
C TYR A 89 -12.73 8.77 -4.11
N ASN A 90 -12.69 9.62 -3.09
CA ASN A 90 -11.51 9.88 -2.27
C ASN A 90 -11.10 8.72 -1.33
N LYS A 91 -11.83 7.60 -1.36
CA LYS A 91 -11.48 6.40 -0.60
C LYS A 91 -10.60 5.43 -1.38
N PHE A 92 -10.46 5.63 -2.69
CA PHE A 92 -9.54 4.86 -3.49
C PHE A 92 -8.12 5.40 -3.34
N ARG A 93 -7.18 4.50 -3.09
CA ARG A 93 -5.77 4.85 -2.84
C ARG A 93 -5.07 5.39 -4.08
N ASP A 94 -5.42 4.85 -5.24
CA ASP A 94 -4.80 5.21 -6.53
C ASP A 94 -5.89 5.43 -7.59
N SER A 95 -5.91 6.63 -8.14
CA SER A 95 -6.85 7.00 -9.22
C SER A 95 -6.68 6.15 -10.47
N LYS A 96 -5.50 5.56 -10.70
CA LYS A 96 -5.23 4.71 -11.86
C LYS A 96 -5.91 3.35 -11.82
N MET A 97 -6.36 2.88 -10.64
CA MET A 97 -7.15 1.64 -10.54
C MET A 97 -8.39 1.66 -11.43
N ILE A 98 -8.95 2.83 -11.74
CA ILE A 98 -10.10 2.98 -12.63
C ILE A 98 -9.80 2.54 -14.08
N LEU A 99 -8.52 2.47 -14.49
CA LEU A 99 -8.11 2.01 -15.83
C LEU A 99 -8.50 0.56 -16.12
N ILE A 100 -8.87 -0.23 -15.11
CA ILE A 100 -9.45 -1.56 -15.30
C ILE A 100 -10.71 -1.52 -16.18
N LEU A 101 -11.47 -0.42 -16.15
CA LEU A 101 -12.61 -0.23 -17.04
C LEU A 101 -12.18 -0.13 -18.51
N VAL A 102 -11.05 0.52 -18.77
CA VAL A 102 -10.49 0.60 -20.14
C VAL A 102 -10.00 -0.77 -20.59
N GLN A 103 -9.36 -1.54 -19.69
CA GLN A 103 -8.96 -2.93 -19.96
C GLN A 103 -10.14 -3.86 -20.30
N LEU A 104 -11.32 -3.56 -19.79
CA LEU A 104 -12.54 -4.29 -20.15
C LEU A 104 -13.15 -3.78 -21.46
N MET A 105 -13.21 -2.47 -21.65
CA MET A 105 -13.93 -1.86 -22.78
C MET A 105 -13.21 -2.07 -24.11
N ILE A 106 -11.88 -2.01 -24.15
CA ILE A 106 -11.13 -2.22 -25.40
C ILE A 106 -11.34 -3.64 -25.95
N PRO A 107 -11.12 -4.73 -25.19
CA PRO A 107 -11.40 -6.08 -25.67
C PRO A 107 -12.88 -6.30 -26.01
N MET A 108 -13.80 -5.77 -25.20
CA MET A 108 -15.24 -5.88 -25.47
C MET A 108 -15.61 -5.33 -26.85
N MET A 109 -15.17 -4.13 -27.16
CA MET A 109 -15.45 -3.51 -28.46
C MET A 109 -14.74 -4.23 -29.61
N ALA A 110 -13.52 -4.72 -29.40
CA ALA A 110 -12.80 -5.54 -30.36
C ALA A 110 -13.56 -6.85 -30.67
N LEU A 111 -14.06 -7.53 -29.63
CA LEU A 111 -14.84 -8.76 -29.79
C LEU A 111 -16.20 -8.50 -30.46
N LEU A 112 -16.91 -7.42 -30.11
CA LEU A 112 -18.14 -7.03 -30.77
C LEU A 112 -17.93 -6.73 -32.26
N PHE A 113 -16.80 -6.13 -32.61
CA PHE A 113 -16.44 -5.91 -34.00
C PHE A 113 -16.21 -7.23 -34.74
N ILE A 114 -15.44 -8.15 -34.17
CA ILE A 114 -15.17 -9.48 -34.77
C ILE A 114 -16.48 -10.28 -34.89
N ASP A 115 -17.33 -10.32 -33.85
CA ASP A 115 -18.63 -10.98 -33.89
C ASP A 115 -19.55 -10.38 -35.00
N GLY A 116 -19.54 -9.05 -35.10
CA GLY A 116 -20.27 -8.34 -36.16
C GLY A 116 -19.78 -8.67 -37.55
N LEU A 117 -18.46 -8.85 -37.73
CA LEU A 117 -17.89 -9.32 -39.02
C LEU A 117 -18.35 -10.75 -39.33
N MET A 118 -18.30 -11.66 -38.36
CA MET A 118 -18.68 -13.06 -38.53
C MET A 118 -20.14 -13.22 -38.87
N LYS A 119 -21.01 -12.49 -38.21
CA LYS A 119 -22.48 -12.52 -38.43
C LYS A 119 -22.92 -11.71 -39.66
N GLY A 120 -21.99 -11.10 -40.38
CA GLY A 120 -22.31 -10.23 -41.53
C GLY A 120 -23.05 -8.93 -41.17
N LYS A 121 -23.15 -8.62 -39.87
CA LYS A 121 -23.79 -7.39 -39.37
C LYS A 121 -22.96 -6.14 -39.63
N VAL A 122 -21.66 -6.30 -39.73
CA VAL A 122 -20.71 -5.22 -40.05
C VAL A 122 -20.48 -5.19 -41.56
N LEU A 123 -20.86 -4.09 -42.19
CA LEU A 123 -20.61 -3.88 -43.62
C LEU A 123 -19.13 -3.49 -43.83
N PHE A 124 -18.27 -4.49 -43.94
CA PHE A 124 -16.84 -4.33 -44.25
C PHE A 124 -16.60 -4.31 -45.76
N SER A 125 -17.41 -3.53 -46.49
CA SER A 125 -17.42 -3.46 -47.96
C SER A 125 -17.06 -2.07 -48.50
N ASP A 126 -17.07 -1.05 -47.65
CA ASP A 126 -16.70 0.32 -48.03
C ASP A 126 -15.17 0.46 -48.11
N ALA A 127 -14.61 0.39 -49.31
CA ALA A 127 -13.19 0.48 -49.58
C ALA A 127 -12.57 1.76 -48.97
N LYS A 128 -13.26 2.90 -49.16
CA LYS A 128 -12.76 4.18 -48.66
C LYS A 128 -12.60 4.18 -47.16
N LYS A 129 -13.56 3.65 -46.41
CA LYS A 129 -13.50 3.53 -44.94
C LYS A 129 -12.42 2.56 -44.51
N VAL A 130 -12.28 1.38 -45.14
CA VAL A 130 -11.26 0.39 -44.79
C VAL A 130 -9.86 0.95 -44.98
N TYR A 131 -9.57 1.53 -46.15
CA TYR A 131 -8.26 2.08 -46.41
C TYR A 131 -7.95 3.34 -45.59
N SER A 132 -8.93 4.23 -45.37
CA SER A 132 -8.72 5.42 -44.53
C SER A 132 -8.47 5.03 -43.06
N THR A 133 -9.25 4.10 -42.49
CA THR A 133 -9.01 3.62 -41.11
C THR A 133 -7.65 2.95 -40.99
N SER A 134 -7.29 2.09 -41.94
CA SER A 134 -5.98 1.44 -41.97
C SER A 134 -4.83 2.48 -42.07
N GLY A 135 -5.00 3.49 -42.94
CA GLY A 135 -4.04 4.56 -43.08
C GLY A 135 -3.85 5.38 -41.79
N VAL A 136 -4.94 5.75 -41.13
CA VAL A 136 -4.89 6.48 -39.84
C VAL A 136 -4.18 5.68 -38.77
N VAL A 137 -4.50 4.38 -38.62
CA VAL A 137 -3.82 3.49 -37.66
C VAL A 137 -2.34 3.37 -37.97
N PHE A 138 -1.97 3.17 -39.24
CA PHE A 138 -0.57 3.09 -39.63
C PHE A 138 0.18 4.41 -39.36
N ILE A 139 -0.38 5.55 -39.75
CA ILE A 139 0.22 6.87 -39.52
C ILE A 139 0.39 7.12 -38.00
N PHE A 140 -0.59 6.75 -37.17
CA PHE A 140 -0.52 6.91 -35.73
C PHE A 140 0.70 6.19 -35.14
N PHE A 141 0.87 4.88 -35.39
CA PHE A 141 1.99 4.12 -34.86
C PHE A 141 3.33 4.52 -35.49
N ALA A 142 3.35 4.84 -36.79
CA ALA A 142 4.54 5.34 -37.47
C ALA A 142 4.99 6.70 -36.88
N THR A 143 4.06 7.58 -36.59
CA THR A 143 4.37 8.89 -35.98
C THR A 143 4.97 8.74 -34.60
N LEU A 144 4.42 7.84 -33.74
CA LEU A 144 4.99 7.56 -32.41
C LEU A 144 6.44 7.05 -32.52
N MET A 145 6.73 6.20 -33.51
CA MET A 145 8.09 5.68 -33.73
C MET A 145 9.04 6.75 -34.23
N LEU A 146 8.59 7.59 -35.19
CA LEU A 146 9.45 8.58 -35.84
C LEU A 146 9.66 9.84 -35.00
N ILE A 147 8.66 10.25 -34.25
CA ILE A 147 8.65 11.47 -33.44
C ILE A 147 8.31 11.15 -31.97
N PRO A 148 9.23 10.52 -31.20
CA PRO A 148 9.01 10.16 -29.81
C PRO A 148 8.63 11.34 -28.91
N SER A 149 9.10 12.54 -29.23
CA SER A 149 8.84 13.77 -28.47
C SER A 149 7.36 14.13 -28.36
N LEU A 150 6.49 13.61 -29.24
CA LEU A 150 5.04 13.75 -29.12
C LEU A 150 4.47 13.00 -27.90
N SER A 151 5.19 12.00 -27.37
CA SER A 151 4.77 11.21 -26.20
C SER A 151 5.21 11.82 -24.87
N GLY A 152 5.97 12.92 -24.90
CA GLY A 152 6.41 13.63 -23.69
C GLY A 152 7.88 14.03 -23.68
N SER A 153 8.31 14.59 -22.55
CA SER A 153 9.66 15.14 -22.38
C SER A 153 10.75 14.08 -22.11
N PHE A 154 10.37 12.85 -21.78
CA PHE A 154 11.26 11.78 -21.29
C PHE A 154 12.08 12.11 -20.03
N ILE A 155 11.89 13.27 -19.46
CA ILE A 155 12.42 13.70 -18.16
C ILE A 155 11.24 14.30 -17.39
N SER A 156 10.97 13.80 -16.19
CA SER A 156 9.90 14.32 -15.36
C SER A 156 10.26 15.71 -14.81
N GLU A 157 9.26 16.49 -14.42
CA GLU A 157 9.47 17.81 -13.84
C GLU A 157 10.30 17.74 -12.55
N ASN A 158 10.03 16.72 -11.70
CA ASN A 158 10.79 16.50 -10.47
C ASN A 158 12.26 16.16 -10.74
N GLU A 159 12.53 15.29 -11.73
CA GLU A 159 13.92 15.01 -12.13
C GLU A 159 14.62 16.25 -12.65
N SER A 160 13.92 17.08 -13.42
CA SER A 160 14.47 18.33 -13.92
C SER A 160 14.86 19.28 -12.78
N LYS A 161 14.04 19.34 -11.71
CA LYS A 161 14.34 20.11 -10.49
C LYS A 161 15.54 19.53 -9.74
N LEU A 162 15.57 18.20 -9.54
CA LEU A 162 16.69 17.52 -8.86
C LEU A 162 18.02 17.74 -9.58
N PHE A 163 18.05 17.67 -10.92
CA PHE A 163 19.25 17.98 -11.68
C PHE A 163 19.67 19.45 -11.57
N ALA A 164 18.70 20.37 -11.53
CA ALA A 164 18.99 21.79 -11.32
C ALA A 164 19.58 22.07 -9.93
N GLU A 165 19.03 21.45 -8.88
CA GLU A 165 19.52 21.54 -7.51
C GLU A 165 20.93 20.91 -7.38
N ALA A 166 21.16 19.74 -8.01
CA ALA A 166 22.48 19.10 -8.00
C ALA A 166 23.55 20.00 -8.64
N VAL A 167 23.22 20.64 -9.77
CA VAL A 167 24.12 21.60 -10.42
C VAL A 167 24.34 22.86 -9.56
N GLN A 168 23.33 23.30 -8.83
CA GLN A 168 23.45 24.46 -7.95
C GLN A 168 24.34 24.14 -6.73
N ASN A 169 24.21 22.94 -6.17
CA ASN A 169 24.98 22.49 -5.00
C ASN A 169 26.43 22.13 -5.33
N GLN A 170 26.69 21.69 -6.59
CA GLN A 170 28.03 21.31 -7.09
C GLN A 170 28.28 21.90 -8.48
N PRO A 171 28.58 23.21 -8.56
CA PRO A 171 28.77 23.89 -9.85
C PRO A 171 29.92 23.33 -10.69
N GLU A 172 30.96 22.79 -10.05
CA GLU A 172 32.12 22.15 -10.70
C GLU A 172 31.73 20.85 -11.42
N ALA A 173 30.67 20.17 -10.99
CA ALA A 173 30.17 18.95 -11.61
C ALA A 173 29.05 19.19 -12.64
N LYS A 174 28.82 20.43 -13.08
CA LYS A 174 27.75 20.80 -14.00
C LYS A 174 27.75 20.00 -15.30
N GLU A 175 28.92 19.78 -15.89
CA GLU A 175 29.05 19.03 -17.15
C GLU A 175 28.65 17.56 -16.93
N TYR A 176 29.05 16.97 -15.81
CA TYR A 176 28.67 15.62 -15.43
C TYR A 176 27.14 15.47 -15.29
N PHE A 177 26.48 16.32 -14.52
CA PHE A 177 25.03 16.24 -14.32
C PHE A 177 24.23 16.49 -15.62
N ASN A 178 24.69 17.40 -16.47
CA ASN A 178 24.07 17.64 -17.77
C ASN A 178 24.28 16.44 -18.72
N GLY A 179 25.45 15.83 -18.71
CA GLY A 179 25.75 14.63 -19.46
C GLY A 179 24.88 13.45 -19.01
N LEU A 180 24.76 13.25 -17.70
CA LEU A 180 23.92 12.21 -17.13
C LEU A 180 22.42 12.39 -17.48
N LYS A 181 21.92 13.62 -17.40
CA LYS A 181 20.55 13.96 -17.80
C LYS A 181 20.28 13.65 -19.28
N SER A 182 21.26 13.97 -20.16
CA SER A 182 21.16 13.66 -21.59
C SER A 182 21.17 12.15 -21.83
N ALA A 183 22.12 11.43 -21.23
CA ALA A 183 22.21 9.97 -21.35
C ALA A 183 20.94 9.26 -20.89
N MET A 184 20.35 9.69 -19.76
CA MET A 184 19.06 9.17 -19.28
C MET A 184 17.94 9.40 -20.30
N LYS A 185 17.87 10.61 -20.87
CA LYS A 185 16.87 10.96 -21.87
C LYS A 185 17.02 10.09 -23.12
N ASP A 186 18.25 9.93 -23.61
CA ASP A 186 18.55 9.17 -24.83
C ASP A 186 18.24 7.69 -24.64
N ALA A 187 18.58 7.11 -23.50
CA ALA A 187 18.21 5.74 -23.13
C ALA A 187 16.68 5.52 -23.13
N ARG A 188 15.91 6.44 -22.54
CA ARG A 188 14.45 6.37 -22.53
C ARG A 188 13.83 6.50 -23.93
N ILE A 189 14.35 7.40 -24.75
CA ILE A 189 13.94 7.54 -26.16
C ILE A 189 14.22 6.26 -26.92
N PHE A 190 15.37 5.64 -26.70
CA PHE A 190 15.72 4.39 -27.33
C PHE A 190 14.73 3.26 -26.93
N LEU A 191 14.46 3.07 -25.63
CA LEU A 191 13.47 2.11 -25.14
C LEU A 191 12.08 2.35 -25.72
N PHE A 192 11.64 3.59 -25.76
CA PHE A 192 10.36 3.97 -26.35
C PHE A 192 10.30 3.62 -27.85
N LYS A 193 11.34 3.92 -28.61
CA LYS A 193 11.42 3.60 -30.04
C LYS A 193 11.35 2.10 -30.31
N GLN A 194 12.02 1.29 -29.49
CA GLN A 194 11.97 -0.17 -29.61
C GLN A 194 10.55 -0.71 -29.37
N ASP A 195 9.86 -0.19 -28.36
CA ASP A 195 8.48 -0.61 -28.10
C ASP A 195 7.50 -0.08 -29.15
N ALA A 196 7.71 1.14 -29.65
CA ALA A 196 6.94 1.71 -30.76
C ALA A 196 7.14 0.92 -32.07
N LEU A 197 8.35 0.44 -32.35
CA LEU A 197 8.64 -0.43 -33.50
C LEU A 197 7.91 -1.77 -33.38
N ARG A 198 7.92 -2.40 -32.20
CA ARG A 198 7.16 -3.61 -31.92
C ARG A 198 5.66 -3.38 -32.14
N ALA A 199 5.12 -2.28 -31.60
CA ALA A 199 3.72 -1.92 -31.76
C ALA A 199 3.34 -1.66 -33.22
N LEU A 200 4.18 -0.97 -33.97
CA LEU A 200 3.99 -0.75 -35.41
C LEU A 200 3.97 -2.07 -36.18
N GLY A 201 4.89 -2.99 -35.90
CA GLY A 201 4.93 -4.32 -36.51
C GLY A 201 3.63 -5.12 -36.28
N LEU A 202 3.14 -5.14 -35.05
CA LEU A 202 1.88 -5.78 -34.71
C LEU A 202 0.68 -5.09 -35.37
N ALA A 203 0.65 -3.76 -35.37
CA ALA A 203 -0.40 -3.00 -36.06
C ALA A 203 -0.43 -3.32 -37.56
N ILE A 204 0.73 -3.36 -38.24
CA ILE A 204 0.84 -3.75 -39.64
C ILE A 204 0.28 -5.18 -39.85
N ALA A 205 0.66 -6.13 -38.99
CA ALA A 205 0.15 -7.50 -39.08
C ALA A 205 -1.38 -7.56 -38.99
N VAL A 206 -1.98 -6.83 -38.04
CA VAL A 206 -3.45 -6.73 -37.93
C VAL A 206 -4.05 -6.06 -39.17
N LEU A 207 -3.46 -4.96 -39.65
CA LEU A 207 -3.94 -4.27 -40.85
C LEU A 207 -3.89 -5.17 -42.09
N VAL A 208 -2.84 -5.94 -42.28
CA VAL A 208 -2.72 -6.94 -43.37
C VAL A 208 -3.83 -7.98 -43.25
N CYS A 209 -4.07 -8.52 -42.04
CA CYS A 209 -5.17 -9.46 -41.80
C CYS A 209 -6.53 -8.83 -42.16
N MET A 210 -6.79 -7.58 -41.78
CA MET A 210 -8.03 -6.89 -42.10
C MET A 210 -8.19 -6.66 -43.61
N LEU A 211 -7.12 -6.30 -44.32
CA LEU A 211 -7.12 -6.12 -45.78
C LEU A 211 -7.31 -7.43 -46.53
N ILE A 212 -6.73 -8.53 -46.06
CA ILE A 212 -6.96 -9.86 -46.63
C ILE A 212 -8.43 -10.26 -46.44
N TYR A 213 -9.00 -10.06 -45.25
CA TYR A 213 -10.41 -10.32 -44.98
C TYR A 213 -11.33 -9.45 -45.86
N TYR A 214 -11.01 -8.18 -46.06
CA TYR A 214 -11.73 -7.29 -46.93
C TYR A 214 -11.82 -7.86 -48.35
N ARG A 215 -10.75 -8.44 -48.87
CA ARG A 215 -10.68 -9.04 -50.23
C ARG A 215 -11.25 -10.45 -50.31
N LYS A 216 -11.06 -11.26 -49.27
CA LYS A 216 -11.43 -12.70 -49.24
C LYS A 216 -12.23 -13.03 -47.99
N LYS A 217 -13.52 -12.81 -48.00
CA LYS A 217 -14.43 -13.06 -46.85
C LYS A 217 -14.45 -14.51 -46.37
N SER A 218 -14.07 -15.49 -47.18
CA SER A 218 -13.96 -16.91 -46.83
C SER A 218 -12.86 -17.20 -45.78
N PHE A 219 -12.02 -16.24 -45.45
CA PHE A 219 -10.90 -16.35 -44.50
C PHE A 219 -11.31 -16.09 -43.03
N SER A 220 -12.56 -16.12 -42.68
CA SER A 220 -13.09 -15.63 -41.41
C SER A 220 -12.60 -16.40 -40.17
N LEU A 221 -12.63 -17.75 -40.19
CA LEU A 221 -12.17 -18.54 -39.05
C LEU A 221 -10.63 -18.43 -38.83
N SER A 222 -9.87 -18.51 -39.92
CA SER A 222 -8.41 -18.34 -39.87
C SER A 222 -8.03 -16.97 -39.35
N LEU A 223 -8.79 -15.92 -39.71
CA LEU A 223 -8.60 -14.57 -39.21
C LEU A 223 -8.69 -14.51 -37.68
N ILE A 224 -9.74 -15.11 -37.09
CA ILE A 224 -9.95 -15.11 -35.64
C ILE A 224 -8.78 -15.80 -34.94
N ILE A 225 -8.36 -16.96 -35.46
CA ILE A 225 -7.24 -17.73 -34.87
C ILE A 225 -5.95 -16.90 -34.93
N ILE A 226 -5.63 -16.30 -36.07
CA ILE A 226 -4.41 -15.48 -36.22
C ILE A 226 -4.44 -14.25 -35.32
N LEU A 227 -5.55 -13.52 -35.29
CA LEU A 227 -5.69 -12.35 -34.43
C LEU A 227 -5.66 -12.75 -32.93
N GLY A 228 -6.24 -13.88 -32.57
CA GLY A 228 -6.17 -14.42 -31.22
C GLY A 228 -4.74 -14.77 -30.80
N VAL A 229 -3.98 -15.43 -31.66
CA VAL A 229 -2.56 -15.72 -31.42
C VAL A 229 -1.74 -14.44 -31.28
N PHE A 230 -1.96 -13.45 -32.14
CA PHE A 230 -1.27 -12.17 -32.04
C PHE A 230 -1.66 -11.43 -30.75
N ALA A 231 -2.92 -11.39 -30.36
CA ALA A 231 -3.36 -10.74 -29.13
C ALA A 231 -2.78 -11.42 -27.87
N ILE A 232 -2.78 -12.75 -27.82
CA ILE A 232 -2.19 -13.52 -26.72
C ILE A 232 -0.67 -13.31 -26.69
N GLY A 233 0.01 -13.44 -27.81
CA GLY A 233 1.46 -13.24 -27.93
C GLY A 233 1.89 -11.83 -27.54
N ASP A 234 1.14 -10.82 -27.95
CA ASP A 234 1.37 -9.42 -27.59
C ASP A 234 1.29 -9.21 -26.06
N ASN A 235 0.21 -9.67 -25.44
CA ASN A 235 0.01 -9.53 -23.99
C ASN A 235 1.06 -10.34 -23.19
N ILE A 236 1.36 -11.58 -23.59
CA ILE A 236 2.38 -12.40 -22.94
C ILE A 236 3.75 -11.74 -23.05
N SER A 237 4.11 -11.20 -24.22
CA SER A 237 5.42 -10.57 -24.44
C SER A 237 5.66 -9.37 -23.51
N VAL A 238 4.61 -8.61 -23.22
CA VAL A 238 4.68 -7.49 -22.28
C VAL A 238 4.62 -7.98 -20.84
N SER A 239 3.75 -8.93 -20.52
CA SER A 239 3.64 -9.49 -19.16
C SER A 239 4.96 -10.13 -18.69
N LYS A 240 5.69 -10.81 -19.56
CA LYS A 240 7.01 -11.38 -19.25
C LYS A 240 8.08 -10.36 -18.84
N ARG A 241 7.88 -9.08 -19.13
CA ARG A 241 8.79 -8.01 -18.66
C ARG A 241 8.64 -7.76 -17.16
N TYR A 242 7.49 -8.08 -16.58
CA TYR A 242 7.13 -7.83 -15.19
C TYR A 242 7.03 -9.12 -14.37
N LEU A 243 6.61 -10.22 -15.01
CA LEU A 243 6.44 -11.52 -14.41
C LEU A 243 7.52 -12.46 -14.99
N ASN A 244 8.65 -12.49 -14.35
CA ASN A 244 9.81 -13.22 -14.79
C ASN A 244 10.12 -14.33 -13.81
N THR A 245 10.06 -15.60 -14.27
CA THR A 245 10.32 -16.82 -13.46
C THR A 245 11.48 -17.64 -14.04
N GLU A 246 12.32 -17.07 -14.90
CA GLU A 246 13.39 -17.84 -15.54
C GLU A 246 14.55 -18.10 -14.59
N GLU A 247 14.83 -19.38 -14.35
CA GLU A 247 16.11 -19.88 -13.82
C GLU A 247 17.25 -19.33 -14.71
N GLY A 248 18.20 -18.66 -14.15
CA GLY A 248 19.28 -17.97 -14.87
C GLY A 248 19.22 -16.44 -14.76
N ILE A 249 18.24 -15.92 -14.06
CA ILE A 249 18.16 -14.56 -13.55
C ILE A 249 19.17 -14.34 -12.41
N GLU A 250 19.67 -15.43 -11.81
CA GLU A 250 20.47 -15.44 -10.60
C GLU A 250 21.66 -14.48 -10.59
N ASP A 251 22.33 -14.24 -11.72
CA ASP A 251 23.46 -13.31 -11.75
C ASP A 251 23.17 -11.96 -12.39
N ARG A 252 22.11 -11.85 -13.21
CA ARG A 252 21.83 -10.62 -13.97
C ARG A 252 20.75 -9.75 -13.36
N ASP A 253 19.79 -10.36 -12.70
CA ASP A 253 18.61 -9.65 -12.20
C ASP A 253 18.59 -9.49 -10.67
N ALA A 254 19.40 -10.24 -9.92
CA ALA A 254 19.68 -9.92 -8.53
C ALA A 254 20.27 -8.50 -8.40
N ASP A 255 21.22 -8.16 -9.28
CA ASP A 255 21.76 -6.80 -9.39
C ASP A 255 20.70 -5.79 -9.89
N ARG A 256 19.81 -6.22 -10.76
CA ARG A 256 18.76 -5.41 -11.38
C ARG A 256 17.61 -5.12 -10.43
N ILE A 257 17.09 -6.14 -9.77
CA ILE A 257 16.05 -6.01 -8.75
C ILE A 257 16.62 -5.30 -7.53
N SER A 258 17.86 -5.58 -7.14
CA SER A 258 18.56 -4.85 -6.10
C SER A 258 18.72 -3.38 -6.45
N THR A 259 18.97 -3.05 -7.71
CA THR A 259 19.10 -1.66 -8.18
C THR A 259 17.74 -0.96 -8.28
N VAL A 260 16.70 -1.62 -8.79
CA VAL A 260 15.34 -1.05 -8.89
C VAL A 260 14.67 -0.93 -7.52
N VAL A 261 14.87 -1.89 -6.64
CA VAL A 261 14.33 -1.89 -5.26
C VAL A 261 15.20 -1.00 -4.36
N ALA A 262 16.51 -1.01 -4.50
CA ALA A 262 17.41 -0.13 -3.75
C ALA A 262 17.22 1.34 -4.09
N ALA A 263 16.96 1.64 -5.35
CA ALA A 263 16.69 2.99 -5.81
C ALA A 263 15.38 3.59 -5.27
N GLY A 264 14.44 2.76 -4.88
CA GLY A 264 13.13 3.21 -4.36
C GLY A 264 12.98 3.09 -2.85
N PHE A 265 13.67 2.16 -2.19
CA PHE A 265 13.22 1.72 -0.86
C PHE A 265 14.30 1.34 0.15
N MET A 266 15.59 1.20 -0.23
CA MET A 266 16.53 0.58 0.69
C MET A 266 17.85 1.32 0.81
N ALA A 267 18.14 1.74 2.01
CA ALA A 267 19.52 1.71 2.49
C ALA A 267 20.08 0.28 2.30
N GLU A 268 21.34 0.18 1.93
CA GLU A 268 22.10 -1.07 1.84
C GLU A 268 21.95 -1.88 3.13
N ASN A 269 21.07 -2.88 3.12
CA ASN A 269 20.96 -3.86 4.19
C ASN A 269 21.22 -5.23 3.60
N GLU A 270 22.19 -5.92 4.17
CA GLU A 270 22.58 -7.29 3.87
C GLU A 270 21.46 -8.32 4.11
N ASP A 271 20.31 -7.91 4.64
CA ASP A 271 19.16 -8.74 4.99
C ASP A 271 18.10 -8.78 3.88
N ARG A 272 18.47 -8.67 2.62
CA ARG A 272 17.52 -8.76 1.51
C ARG A 272 17.03 -10.19 1.35
N VAL A 273 15.72 -10.34 1.46
CA VAL A 273 15.06 -11.58 1.03
C VAL A 273 15.23 -11.68 -0.49
N PRO A 274 15.84 -12.74 -1.01
CA PRO A 274 15.90 -12.97 -2.45
C PRO A 274 14.49 -12.97 -3.05
N TYR A 275 14.33 -12.42 -4.25
CA TYR A 275 13.04 -12.41 -4.97
C TYR A 275 12.46 -13.82 -5.16
N GLU A 276 13.31 -14.83 -5.16
CA GLU A 276 12.95 -16.26 -5.19
C GLU A 276 12.09 -16.72 -4.01
N SER A 277 12.10 -15.98 -2.88
CA SER A 277 11.18 -16.24 -1.77
C SER A 277 9.75 -15.74 -2.02
N PHE A 278 9.51 -15.05 -3.12
CA PHE A 278 8.19 -14.71 -3.63
C PHE A 278 7.59 -15.89 -4.39
N GLU A 279 7.24 -16.93 -3.68
CA GLU A 279 6.40 -17.97 -4.26
C GLU A 279 5.01 -17.39 -4.63
N PRO A 280 4.47 -17.74 -5.82
CA PRO A 280 3.15 -17.27 -6.26
C PRO A 280 1.98 -17.72 -5.38
N THR A 281 2.25 -18.51 -4.35
CA THR A 281 1.28 -19.07 -3.40
C THR A 281 0.80 -18.11 -2.32
N GLY A 282 1.22 -16.84 -2.30
CA GLY A 282 0.86 -15.88 -1.25
C GLY A 282 1.56 -16.11 0.08
N LEU A 283 2.48 -17.05 0.16
CA LEU A 283 3.28 -17.38 1.35
C LEU A 283 4.35 -16.34 1.69
N SER A 284 4.56 -15.39 0.81
CA SER A 284 5.40 -14.21 1.03
C SER A 284 4.97 -13.33 2.23
N LEU A 285 3.83 -13.63 2.84
CA LEU A 285 3.37 -12.96 4.06
C LEU A 285 4.01 -13.51 5.34
N LEU A 286 4.68 -14.66 5.26
CA LEU A 286 5.45 -15.16 6.40
C LEU A 286 6.80 -14.46 6.42
N PRO A 287 7.35 -14.17 7.63
CA PRO A 287 8.65 -13.55 7.70
C PRO A 287 9.67 -14.49 7.06
N ALA A 288 10.07 -14.15 5.85
CA ALA A 288 11.16 -14.85 5.16
C ALA A 288 12.49 -14.69 5.93
N GLN A 289 12.53 -13.75 6.87
CA GLN A 289 13.67 -13.49 7.74
C GLN A 289 13.45 -14.12 9.11
N MET A 290 14.46 -14.81 9.59
CA MET A 290 14.53 -15.25 10.98
C MET A 290 14.58 -14.04 11.93
N PRO A 291 14.05 -14.17 13.17
CA PRO A 291 14.15 -13.11 14.16
C PRO A 291 15.63 -12.77 14.42
N SER A 292 15.93 -11.49 14.53
CA SER A 292 17.28 -11.01 14.81
C SER A 292 17.75 -11.42 16.22
N GLN A 293 19.01 -11.19 16.49
CA GLN A 293 19.55 -11.40 17.85
C GLN A 293 18.84 -10.50 18.88
N ALA A 294 18.48 -9.27 18.50
CA ALA A 294 17.70 -8.38 19.37
C ALA A 294 16.31 -8.95 19.67
N ASP A 295 15.59 -9.46 18.67
CA ASP A 295 14.26 -10.07 18.86
C ASP A 295 14.36 -11.31 19.75
N GLN A 296 15.34 -12.17 19.50
CA GLN A 296 15.58 -13.37 20.33
C GLN A 296 15.93 -13.01 21.77
N PHE A 297 16.69 -11.93 21.98
CA PHE A 297 16.97 -11.42 23.30
C PHE A 297 15.68 -11.00 24.02
N ILE A 298 14.81 -10.24 23.35
CA ILE A 298 13.50 -9.85 23.92
C ILE A 298 12.68 -11.07 24.29
N LEU A 299 12.54 -12.04 23.39
CA LEU A 299 11.81 -13.29 23.65
C LEU A 299 12.38 -14.02 24.89
N ASN A 300 13.70 -14.17 24.95
CA ASN A 300 14.37 -14.87 26.04
C ASN A 300 14.25 -14.14 27.39
N SER A 301 14.23 -12.81 27.39
CA SER A 301 14.06 -11.99 28.58
C SER A 301 12.61 -12.06 29.12
N GLU A 302 11.62 -12.11 28.23
CA GLU A 302 10.22 -12.03 28.60
C GLU A 302 9.59 -13.39 28.92
N LYS A 303 10.05 -14.46 28.26
CA LYS A 303 9.44 -15.80 28.43
C LYS A 303 9.45 -16.30 29.87
N SER A 304 10.45 -15.91 30.67
CA SER A 304 10.54 -16.27 32.09
C SER A 304 9.44 -15.64 32.95
N ASN A 305 8.86 -14.53 32.50
CA ASN A 305 7.78 -13.81 33.17
C ASN A 305 6.39 -14.37 32.81
N ILE A 306 6.33 -15.27 31.81
CA ILE A 306 5.07 -15.87 31.35
C ILE A 306 4.90 -17.26 31.96
N ARG A 307 3.86 -17.43 32.75
CA ARG A 307 3.58 -18.70 33.42
C ARG A 307 3.34 -19.84 32.43
N ASN A 308 4.06 -20.94 32.57
CA ASN A 308 3.94 -22.15 31.73
C ASN A 308 4.15 -21.85 30.22
N PHE A 309 5.08 -20.95 29.87
CA PHE A 309 5.33 -20.49 28.50
C PHE A 309 5.44 -21.65 27.50
N ASP A 310 6.28 -22.65 27.77
CA ASP A 310 6.52 -23.75 26.83
C ASP A 310 5.26 -24.60 26.55
N ASN A 311 4.43 -24.82 27.58
CA ASN A 311 3.18 -25.53 27.39
C ASN A 311 2.16 -24.69 26.59
N GLN A 312 2.14 -23.38 26.81
CA GLN A 312 1.31 -22.47 25.98
C GLN A 312 1.77 -22.51 24.52
N VAL A 313 3.07 -22.48 24.26
CA VAL A 313 3.64 -22.58 22.91
C VAL A 313 3.26 -23.89 22.23
N LEU A 314 3.35 -25.02 22.93
CA LEU A 314 2.94 -26.33 22.41
C LEU A 314 1.45 -26.35 22.02
N ASN A 315 0.59 -25.87 22.91
CA ASN A 315 -0.86 -25.81 22.66
C ASN A 315 -1.18 -24.87 21.49
N PHE A 316 -0.51 -23.73 21.42
CA PHE A 316 -0.70 -22.77 20.33
C PHE A 316 -0.21 -23.33 19.00
N LYS A 317 0.96 -24.01 18.97
CA LYS A 317 1.46 -24.75 17.81
C LYS A 317 0.44 -25.78 17.32
N ALA A 318 -0.16 -26.53 18.23
CA ALA A 318 -1.20 -27.52 17.91
C ALA A 318 -2.47 -26.85 17.33
N SER A 319 -2.90 -25.72 17.87
CA SER A 319 -4.04 -24.97 17.33
C SER A 319 -3.82 -24.42 15.93
N LEU A 320 -2.58 -24.02 15.61
CA LEU A 320 -2.18 -23.53 14.29
C LEU A 320 -1.99 -24.66 13.25
N SER A 321 -1.89 -25.92 13.67
CA SER A 321 -1.56 -27.05 12.79
C SER A 321 -2.51 -27.21 11.61
N ASN A 322 -3.76 -26.79 11.74
CA ASN A 322 -4.78 -26.81 10.69
C ASN A 322 -4.86 -25.52 9.87
N HIS A 323 -4.14 -24.48 10.26
CA HIS A 323 -4.15 -23.21 9.54
C HIS A 323 -3.36 -23.34 8.23
N PHE A 324 -3.97 -22.94 7.11
CA PHE A 324 -3.40 -23.14 5.78
C PHE A 324 -1.95 -22.63 5.66
N TYR A 325 -1.70 -21.39 6.06
CA TYR A 325 -0.37 -20.79 5.99
C TYR A 325 0.64 -21.45 6.92
N TYR A 326 0.23 -21.90 8.10
CA TYR A 326 1.13 -22.56 9.04
C TYR A 326 1.54 -23.95 8.57
N LYS A 327 0.63 -24.66 7.91
CA LYS A 327 0.92 -25.97 7.28
C LYS A 327 1.99 -25.90 6.21
N SER A 328 1.99 -24.82 5.43
CA SER A 328 2.89 -24.65 4.30
C SER A 328 4.32 -24.28 4.70
N ILE A 329 4.57 -23.94 5.97
CA ILE A 329 5.93 -23.72 6.47
C ILE A 329 6.60 -25.08 6.63
N GLU A 330 7.67 -25.33 5.88
CA GLU A 330 8.45 -26.56 5.98
C GLU A 330 9.42 -26.54 7.17
N ASN A 331 9.93 -25.38 7.55
CA ASN A 331 10.90 -25.21 8.61
C ASN A 331 10.25 -25.31 10.01
N GLU A 332 10.46 -26.42 10.70
CA GLU A 332 9.91 -26.65 12.05
C GLU A 332 10.44 -25.69 13.13
N ASN A 333 11.68 -25.20 12.97
CA ASN A 333 12.22 -24.17 13.88
C ASN A 333 11.46 -22.86 13.71
N LEU A 334 11.15 -22.46 12.48
CA LEU A 334 10.35 -21.27 12.19
C LEU A 334 8.92 -21.41 12.74
N LYS A 335 8.29 -22.59 12.61
CA LYS A 335 7.00 -22.88 13.25
C LYS A 335 7.06 -22.69 14.77
N GLY A 336 8.11 -23.19 15.39
CA GLY A 336 8.33 -23.01 16.84
C GLY A 336 8.48 -21.54 17.24
N LEU A 337 9.24 -20.78 16.48
CA LEU A 337 9.45 -19.35 16.71
C LEU A 337 8.15 -18.55 16.54
N ILE A 338 7.39 -18.79 15.48
CA ILE A 338 6.09 -18.12 15.25
C ILE A 338 5.15 -18.38 16.44
N ALA A 339 5.09 -19.61 16.92
CA ALA A 339 4.27 -19.94 18.07
C ALA A 339 4.78 -19.25 19.35
N SER A 340 6.09 -19.17 19.56
CA SER A 340 6.70 -18.51 20.72
C SER A 340 6.42 -17.00 20.74
N TYR A 341 6.58 -16.32 19.61
CA TYR A 341 6.22 -14.90 19.51
C TYR A 341 4.71 -14.66 19.58
N GLY A 342 3.92 -15.59 19.07
CA GLY A 342 2.46 -15.56 19.25
C GLY A 342 2.07 -15.55 20.73
N ILE A 343 2.63 -16.46 21.53
CA ILE A 343 2.41 -16.53 22.97
C ILE A 343 2.98 -15.30 23.70
N LEU A 344 4.17 -14.83 23.31
CA LEU A 344 4.73 -13.60 23.83
C LEU A 344 3.75 -12.43 23.66
N ASN A 345 3.25 -12.22 22.44
CA ASN A 345 2.35 -11.11 22.11
C ASN A 345 0.96 -11.23 22.73
N GLN A 346 0.50 -12.46 23.05
CA GLN A 346 -0.74 -12.68 23.79
C GLN A 346 -0.62 -12.35 25.29
N ASN A 347 0.56 -12.55 25.87
CA ASN A 347 0.80 -12.37 27.31
C ASN A 347 1.45 -11.03 27.65
N THR A 348 1.90 -10.23 26.67
CA THR A 348 2.54 -8.95 26.88
C THR A 348 1.89 -7.84 26.07
N ASN A 349 1.91 -6.62 26.59
CA ASN A 349 1.37 -5.45 25.87
C ASN A 349 2.28 -4.22 26.01
N TYR A 350 3.52 -4.35 25.62
CA TYR A 350 4.45 -3.23 25.40
C TYR A 350 4.75 -3.10 23.91
N ARG A 351 5.36 -1.98 23.52
CA ARG A 351 5.77 -1.74 22.13
C ARG A 351 7.28 -1.75 22.00
N VAL A 352 7.74 -2.10 20.80
CA VAL A 352 9.14 -2.12 20.40
C VAL A 352 9.36 -1.09 19.30
N LEU A 353 10.47 -0.36 19.39
CA LEU A 353 10.91 0.60 18.38
C LEU A 353 12.24 0.15 17.78
N THR A 354 12.33 0.03 16.46
CA THR A 354 13.58 -0.18 15.73
C THR A 354 14.03 1.14 15.10
N LEU A 355 15.27 1.60 15.30
CA LEU A 355 15.69 2.93 14.88
C LEU A 355 16.09 3.05 13.39
N GLY A 356 16.34 1.95 12.67
CA GLY A 356 16.84 2.01 11.29
C GLY A 356 15.86 2.69 10.32
N ASN A 357 14.65 2.15 10.19
CA ASN A 357 13.59 2.70 9.33
C ASN A 357 12.21 2.36 9.89
N PRO A 358 11.87 2.85 11.10
CA PRO A 358 10.75 2.34 11.89
C PRO A 358 9.39 2.45 11.21
N PHE A 359 9.20 3.43 10.31
CA PHE A 359 7.88 3.74 9.74
C PHE A 359 7.67 3.19 8.33
N ASN A 360 8.70 2.57 7.73
CA ASN A 360 8.64 1.98 6.39
C ASN A 360 9.02 0.49 6.37
N GLU A 361 9.37 -0.10 7.52
CA GLU A 361 9.67 -1.51 7.64
C GLU A 361 8.48 -2.26 8.27
N THR A 362 8.38 -3.56 8.03
CA THR A 362 7.31 -4.41 8.55
C THR A 362 7.83 -5.50 9.50
N ARG A 363 9.14 -5.72 9.55
CA ARG A 363 9.78 -6.81 10.27
C ARG A 363 9.47 -6.80 11.76
N THR A 364 9.59 -5.64 12.42
CA THR A 364 9.30 -5.50 13.85
C THR A 364 7.87 -5.92 14.17
N SER A 365 6.91 -5.62 13.30
CA SER A 365 5.50 -5.96 13.49
C SER A 365 5.20 -7.47 13.39
N TYR A 366 6.11 -8.28 12.81
CA TYR A 366 5.95 -9.73 12.80
C TYR A 366 6.20 -10.36 14.18
N TYR A 367 7.14 -9.80 14.91
CA TYR A 367 7.60 -10.38 16.17
C TYR A 367 7.05 -9.67 17.39
N HIS A 368 6.77 -8.36 17.26
CA HIS A 368 6.41 -7.49 18.38
C HIS A 368 5.29 -6.52 18.02
N LYS A 369 4.63 -5.98 19.03
CA LYS A 369 3.80 -4.78 18.87
C LYS A 369 4.73 -3.59 18.61
N SER A 370 4.68 -3.02 17.41
CA SER A 370 5.62 -1.98 16.97
C SER A 370 5.08 -0.57 17.17
N ILE A 371 5.98 0.38 17.46
CA ILE A 371 5.69 1.83 17.38
C ILE A 371 5.54 2.25 15.92
N GLY A 372 6.27 1.60 15.04
CA GLY A 372 6.33 1.90 13.62
C GLY A 372 5.51 0.95 12.75
N GLY A 373 6.06 0.67 11.59
CA GLY A 373 5.48 -0.19 10.57
C GLY A 373 4.91 0.57 9.39
N TYR A 374 4.94 -0.07 8.22
CA TYR A 374 4.30 0.46 7.02
C TYR A 374 2.83 0.03 6.98
N HIS A 375 1.91 0.99 6.97
CA HIS A 375 0.48 0.73 6.91
C HIS A 375 -0.27 1.76 6.07
N GLY A 376 -1.05 1.30 5.08
CA GLY A 376 -1.79 2.18 4.16
C GLY A 376 -2.99 2.91 4.78
N ALA A 377 -3.47 2.47 5.95
CA ALA A 377 -4.60 3.07 6.67
C ALA A 377 -4.17 3.68 8.02
N LYS A 378 -2.97 4.23 8.10
CA LYS A 378 -2.47 4.93 9.28
C LYS A 378 -3.36 6.14 9.60
N LEU A 379 -3.71 6.33 10.87
CA LEU A 379 -4.43 7.54 11.30
C LEU A 379 -3.58 8.78 11.06
N LYS A 380 -4.21 9.84 10.56
CA LYS A 380 -3.52 11.12 10.31
C LYS A 380 -2.90 11.68 11.59
N SER A 381 -3.63 11.66 12.71
CA SER A 381 -3.11 12.09 14.01
C SER A 381 -1.88 11.32 14.47
N TYR A 382 -1.81 9.99 14.15
CA TYR A 382 -0.61 9.21 14.45
C TYR A 382 0.56 9.56 13.52
N GLN A 383 0.29 9.86 12.24
CA GLN A 383 1.33 10.37 11.32
C GLN A 383 1.86 11.72 11.79
N GLU A 384 0.98 12.63 12.21
CA GLU A 384 1.39 13.93 12.76
C GLU A 384 2.23 13.76 14.06
N LEU A 385 1.87 12.80 14.91
CA LEU A 385 2.69 12.48 16.09
C LEU A 385 4.08 11.96 15.70
N ILE A 386 4.18 11.17 14.62
CA ILE A 386 5.47 10.72 14.07
C ILE A 386 6.27 11.93 13.58
N ASP A 387 5.68 12.77 12.77
CA ASP A 387 6.37 13.86 12.09
C ASP A 387 6.83 14.96 13.06
N PHE A 388 6.02 15.27 14.07
CA PHE A 388 6.27 16.40 14.96
C PHE A 388 6.84 16.00 16.33
N ARG A 389 6.82 14.72 16.73
CA ARG A 389 7.27 14.28 18.06
C ARG A 389 8.16 13.05 18.03
N ILE A 390 7.66 11.91 17.56
CA ILE A 390 8.43 10.65 17.65
C ILE A 390 9.73 10.76 16.84
N GLY A 391 9.71 11.39 15.66
CA GLY A 391 10.92 11.61 14.87
C GLY A 391 11.98 12.44 15.62
N LEU A 392 11.54 13.46 16.36
CA LEU A 392 12.44 14.28 17.17
C LEU A 392 13.02 13.50 18.37
N GLU A 393 12.20 12.67 19.03
CA GLU A 393 12.68 11.82 20.14
C GLU A 393 13.66 10.75 19.64
N ILE A 394 13.43 10.17 18.46
CA ILE A 394 14.36 9.24 17.81
C ILE A 394 15.70 9.94 17.54
N ALA A 395 15.67 11.12 16.95
CA ALA A 395 16.88 11.90 16.68
C ALA A 395 17.63 12.24 18.00
N TYR A 396 16.89 12.61 19.05
CA TYR A 396 17.47 12.87 20.36
C TYR A 396 18.15 11.64 20.97
N ILE A 397 17.51 10.45 20.89
CA ILE A 397 18.13 9.20 21.35
C ILE A 397 19.42 8.93 20.57
N GLN A 398 19.39 9.00 19.23
CA GLN A 398 20.57 8.74 18.41
C GLN A 398 21.77 9.64 18.74
N GLN A 399 21.50 10.91 19.04
CA GLN A 399 22.55 11.89 19.38
C GLN A 399 23.11 11.73 20.79
N ASN A 400 22.28 11.30 21.74
CA ASN A 400 22.63 11.40 23.16
C ASN A 400 22.85 10.06 23.87
N ILE A 401 22.47 8.94 23.27
CA ILE A 401 22.54 7.61 23.90
C ILE A 401 23.94 7.24 24.37
N ASN A 402 24.98 7.59 23.61
CA ASN A 402 26.37 7.29 23.95
C ASN A 402 26.87 8.08 25.17
N ASN A 403 26.32 9.27 25.39
CA ASN A 403 26.76 10.17 26.49
C ASN A 403 25.90 9.99 27.76
N GLN A 404 24.60 9.75 27.60
CA GLN A 404 23.64 9.71 28.70
C GLN A 404 23.21 8.28 29.08
N GLY A 405 23.54 7.27 28.23
CA GLY A 405 23.05 5.91 28.45
C GLY A 405 21.50 5.86 28.51
N LEU A 406 20.97 4.97 29.32
CA LEU A 406 19.52 4.78 29.44
C LEU A 406 18.75 5.98 30.00
N THR A 407 19.45 6.97 30.61
CA THR A 407 18.78 8.19 31.13
C THR A 407 18.24 9.08 30.02
N VAL A 408 18.66 8.87 28.78
CA VAL A 408 18.12 9.54 27.58
C VAL A 408 16.58 9.39 27.49
N PHE A 409 16.03 8.27 27.97
CA PHE A 409 14.59 8.01 27.91
C PHE A 409 13.75 8.87 28.87
N LYS A 410 14.36 9.59 29.80
CA LYS A 410 13.65 10.64 30.56
C LYS A 410 13.13 11.76 29.68
N GLN A 411 13.83 12.02 28.58
CA GLN A 411 13.52 13.12 27.64
C GLN A 411 12.73 12.63 26.40
N THR A 412 12.08 11.45 26.49
CA THR A 412 11.25 10.89 25.43
C THR A 412 9.82 10.61 25.91
N PRO A 413 9.09 11.65 26.34
CA PRO A 413 7.78 11.48 26.98
C PRO A 413 6.74 10.83 26.05
N VAL A 414 6.85 11.05 24.72
CA VAL A 414 5.90 10.45 23.75
C VAL A 414 6.15 8.96 23.61
N LEU A 415 7.40 8.51 23.51
CA LEU A 415 7.73 7.08 23.52
C LEU A 415 7.35 6.43 24.85
N ASN A 416 7.48 7.16 25.97
CA ASN A 416 7.12 6.65 27.28
C ASN A 416 5.60 6.46 27.42
N MET A 417 4.79 7.44 27.00
CA MET A 417 3.31 7.32 27.03
C MET A 417 2.78 6.27 26.04
N LEU A 418 3.52 5.96 24.97
CA LEU A 418 3.21 4.89 24.04
C LEU A 418 3.64 3.50 24.54
N ASN A 419 4.07 3.37 25.78
CA ASN A 419 4.53 2.13 26.41
C ASN A 419 5.65 1.42 25.62
N THR A 420 6.62 2.19 25.11
CA THR A 420 7.78 1.66 24.39
C THR A 420 8.76 1.05 25.38
N LYS A 421 8.84 -0.28 25.45
CA LYS A 421 9.71 -1.00 26.39
C LYS A 421 11.11 -1.23 25.82
N TYR A 422 11.20 -1.66 24.58
CA TYR A 422 12.48 -2.00 23.96
C TYR A 422 12.75 -1.12 22.74
N ILE A 423 14.01 -0.66 22.64
CA ILE A 423 14.53 0.08 21.51
C ILE A 423 15.68 -0.71 20.89
N ILE A 424 15.52 -1.12 19.63
CA ILE A 424 16.52 -1.83 18.83
C ILE A 424 17.31 -0.81 18.03
N LEU A 425 18.56 -0.56 18.45
CA LEU A 425 19.50 0.29 17.72
C LEU A 425 20.08 -0.47 16.53
N ASN A 426 20.48 -1.72 16.78
CA ASN A 426 21.05 -2.63 15.80
C ASN A 426 20.44 -4.03 16.02
N PRO A 427 19.90 -4.67 14.96
CA PRO A 427 19.34 -6.01 15.06
C PRO A 427 20.30 -7.10 15.58
N SER A 428 21.62 -6.91 15.39
CA SER A 428 22.64 -7.85 15.85
C SER A 428 23.13 -7.61 17.29
N GLN A 429 22.50 -6.68 18.02
CA GLN A 429 22.91 -6.30 19.37
C GLN A 429 21.75 -6.42 20.35
N ARG A 430 22.07 -6.43 21.64
CA ARG A 430 21.07 -6.38 22.71
C ARG A 430 20.26 -5.07 22.61
N PRO A 431 18.90 -5.14 22.62
CA PRO A 431 18.06 -3.94 22.64
C PRO A 431 18.22 -3.18 23.95
N LEU A 432 17.96 -1.88 23.89
CA LEU A 432 17.89 -1.04 25.08
C LEU A 432 16.54 -1.20 25.75
N GLU A 433 16.50 -1.30 27.07
CA GLU A 433 15.26 -1.34 27.84
C GLU A 433 14.94 0.05 28.40
N ASN A 434 13.74 0.55 28.05
CA ASN A 434 13.23 1.82 28.56
C ASN A 434 12.44 1.60 29.86
N THR A 435 13.03 1.96 30.98
CA THR A 435 12.42 1.87 32.31
C THR A 435 11.50 3.05 32.65
N PHE A 436 11.48 4.11 31.82
CA PHE A 436 10.66 5.30 32.02
C PHE A 436 9.28 5.22 31.33
N ARG A 437 8.96 4.10 30.68
CA ARG A 437 7.64 3.88 30.06
C ARG A 437 6.53 3.93 31.09
N MET A 438 5.38 4.49 30.70
CA MET A 438 4.24 4.69 31.60
C MET A 438 3.32 3.47 31.75
N GLY A 439 3.61 2.36 31.04
CA GLY A 439 2.81 1.14 31.12
C GLY A 439 1.58 1.17 30.20
N ASN A 440 0.63 0.24 30.47
CA ASN A 440 -0.58 0.08 29.66
C ASN A 440 -1.65 1.11 29.97
N ALA A 441 -1.69 1.56 31.21
CA ALA A 441 -2.56 2.64 31.70
C ALA A 441 -1.93 3.25 32.96
N TRP A 442 -2.21 4.50 33.22
CA TRP A 442 -1.77 5.20 34.45
C TRP A 442 -2.81 6.25 34.87
N LEU A 443 -2.73 6.64 36.12
CA LEU A 443 -3.61 7.62 36.73
C LEU A 443 -2.91 8.98 36.78
N VAL A 444 -3.63 10.05 36.42
CA VAL A 444 -3.10 11.42 36.38
C VAL A 444 -3.89 12.30 37.34
N SER A 445 -3.17 13.23 37.98
CA SER A 445 -3.73 14.18 38.95
C SER A 445 -4.17 15.49 38.32
N ASN A 446 -3.53 15.86 37.19
CA ASN A 446 -3.68 17.17 36.58
C ASN A 446 -4.21 17.08 35.17
N ILE A 447 -4.90 18.13 34.73
CA ILE A 447 -5.35 18.30 33.35
C ILE A 447 -4.81 19.63 32.83
N LYS A 448 -4.08 19.57 31.73
CA LYS A 448 -3.74 20.73 30.92
C LYS A 448 -4.72 20.86 29.77
N THR A 449 -5.66 21.78 29.89
CA THR A 449 -6.62 22.06 28.81
C THR A 449 -6.01 22.95 27.75
N VAL A 450 -6.17 22.59 26.48
CA VAL A 450 -5.67 23.31 25.30
C VAL A 450 -6.80 23.60 24.31
N LYS A 451 -6.62 24.62 23.46
CA LYS A 451 -7.67 25.09 22.55
C LYS A 451 -7.67 24.41 21.20
N SER A 452 -6.54 23.89 20.78
CA SER A 452 -6.37 23.30 19.44
C SER A 452 -5.50 22.03 19.47
N ALA A 453 -5.57 21.26 18.39
CA ALA A 453 -4.72 20.10 18.17
C ALA A 453 -3.22 20.48 18.10
N ASP A 454 -2.92 21.66 17.54
CA ASP A 454 -1.54 22.17 17.47
C ASP A 454 -0.99 22.47 18.87
N GLU A 455 -1.79 23.11 19.74
CA GLU A 455 -1.42 23.33 21.13
C GLU A 455 -1.25 22.01 21.88
N GLU A 456 -2.10 21.01 21.61
CA GLU A 456 -2.05 19.70 22.24
C GLU A 456 -0.75 18.97 21.89
N ILE A 457 -0.40 18.86 20.60
CA ILE A 457 0.80 18.19 20.17
C ILE A 457 2.09 18.92 20.61
N LEU A 458 2.06 20.26 20.66
CA LEU A 458 3.18 21.07 21.18
C LEU A 458 3.39 20.86 22.67
N ALA A 459 2.33 20.75 23.46
CA ALA A 459 2.41 20.53 24.89
C ALA A 459 3.08 19.20 25.29
N LEU A 460 3.04 18.19 24.41
CA LEU A 460 3.69 16.88 24.68
C LEU A 460 5.21 16.96 24.80
N SER A 461 5.85 18.02 24.34
CA SER A 461 7.29 18.26 24.49
C SER A 461 7.65 19.39 25.45
N ASP A 462 6.67 19.91 26.18
CA ASP A 462 6.91 20.93 27.21
C ASP A 462 7.66 20.27 28.38
N SER A 463 8.92 20.63 28.54
CA SER A 463 9.81 20.06 29.59
C SER A 463 9.33 20.37 31.01
N THR A 464 8.40 21.31 31.17
CA THR A 464 7.79 21.63 32.47
C THR A 464 6.60 20.76 32.79
N LEU A 465 6.15 19.93 31.83
CA LEU A 465 4.98 19.09 31.94
C LEU A 465 5.37 17.62 32.10
N ASP A 466 4.97 17.02 33.19
CA ASP A 466 5.11 15.58 33.39
C ASP A 466 3.84 14.86 32.94
N LEU A 467 3.94 14.11 31.84
CA LEU A 467 2.82 13.34 31.27
C LEU A 467 2.44 12.12 32.13
N SER A 468 3.27 11.73 33.08
CA SER A 468 2.89 10.69 34.07
C SER A 468 1.92 11.22 35.14
N GLU A 469 1.86 12.53 35.31
CA GLU A 469 1.03 13.22 36.29
C GLU A 469 -0.07 14.07 35.67
N THR A 470 0.10 14.44 34.38
CA THR A 470 -0.77 15.42 33.69
C THR A 470 -1.24 14.90 32.36
N ALA A 471 -2.56 14.89 32.14
CA ALA A 471 -3.13 14.66 30.82
C ALA A 471 -3.32 15.97 30.06
N VAL A 472 -2.92 16.03 28.80
CA VAL A 472 -3.22 17.13 27.87
C VAL A 472 -4.50 16.83 27.13
N ILE A 473 -5.50 17.71 27.22
CA ILE A 473 -6.84 17.46 26.70
C ILE A 473 -7.37 18.70 26.00
N GLN A 474 -7.97 18.55 24.81
CA GLN A 474 -8.63 19.65 24.13
C GLN A 474 -9.93 20.08 24.82
N MET A 475 -10.23 21.39 24.72
CA MET A 475 -11.46 21.96 25.29
C MET A 475 -12.75 21.31 24.78
N GLU A 476 -12.74 20.75 23.57
CA GLU A 476 -13.92 20.04 23.02
C GLU A 476 -14.32 18.79 23.83
N PHE A 477 -13.38 18.21 24.56
CA PHE A 477 -13.63 17.12 25.52
C PHE A 477 -13.85 17.63 26.96
N GLY A 478 -14.19 18.90 27.12
CA GLY A 478 -14.32 19.58 28.40
C GLY A 478 -15.45 19.05 29.29
N GLY A 479 -15.52 19.58 30.51
CA GLY A 479 -16.44 19.12 31.57
C GLY A 479 -15.84 18.01 32.45
N LEU A 480 -14.54 17.79 32.32
CA LEU A 480 -13.81 16.83 33.16
C LEU A 480 -13.48 17.49 34.50
N GLU A 481 -13.76 16.77 35.57
CA GLU A 481 -13.37 17.22 36.90
C GLU A 481 -11.87 16.94 37.13
N THR A 482 -11.15 17.96 37.58
CA THR A 482 -9.79 17.77 38.09
C THR A 482 -9.82 16.89 39.33
N VAL A 483 -8.97 15.88 39.37
CA VAL A 483 -8.82 15.03 40.56
C VAL A 483 -8.17 15.87 41.66
N ARG A 484 -8.97 16.27 42.67
CA ARG A 484 -8.46 17.12 43.75
C ARG A 484 -7.66 16.33 44.79
N ASP A 485 -8.01 15.06 44.97
CA ASP A 485 -7.38 14.17 45.95
C ASP A 485 -6.81 12.96 45.22
N ARG A 486 -5.53 12.99 44.92
CA ARG A 486 -4.83 11.82 44.35
C ARG A 486 -4.79 10.74 45.42
N ASP A 487 -5.33 9.59 45.09
CA ASP A 487 -5.14 8.38 45.87
C ASP A 487 -3.81 7.73 45.50
N GLU A 488 -2.83 7.80 46.39
CA GLU A 488 -1.49 7.23 46.16
C GLU A 488 -1.51 5.69 46.12
N GLU A 489 -2.53 5.06 46.69
CA GLU A 489 -2.72 3.60 46.67
C GLU A 489 -3.58 3.14 45.49
N ALA A 490 -4.07 4.08 44.65
CA ALA A 490 -4.89 3.74 43.51
C ALA A 490 -4.10 2.95 42.48
N THR A 491 -4.71 1.92 41.96
CA THR A 491 -4.12 1.04 40.95
C THR A 491 -5.01 0.92 39.72
N ILE A 492 -4.37 0.76 38.58
CA ILE A 492 -5.00 0.37 37.33
C ILE A 492 -4.15 -0.67 36.61
N GLU A 493 -4.70 -1.84 36.36
CA GLU A 493 -3.95 -2.97 35.81
C GLU A 493 -4.69 -3.56 34.60
N MET A 494 -3.95 -3.90 33.56
CA MET A 494 -4.47 -4.64 32.42
C MET A 494 -4.58 -6.13 32.77
N ILE A 495 -5.79 -6.67 32.66
CA ILE A 495 -6.08 -8.08 32.97
C ILE A 495 -5.99 -8.94 31.71
N ARG A 496 -6.48 -8.42 30.56
CA ARG A 496 -6.53 -9.17 29.31
C ARG A 496 -6.40 -8.23 28.12
N TYR A 497 -5.67 -8.68 27.13
CA TYR A 497 -5.57 -8.01 25.83
C TYR A 497 -5.99 -8.94 24.70
N ALA A 498 -6.96 -8.52 23.90
CA ALA A 498 -7.32 -9.14 22.63
C ALA A 498 -7.54 -8.04 21.57
N ALA A 499 -7.50 -8.40 20.30
CA ALA A 499 -7.57 -7.43 19.21
C ALA A 499 -8.80 -6.51 19.26
N ASN A 500 -9.95 -7.02 19.70
CA ASN A 500 -11.22 -6.30 19.74
C ASN A 500 -11.76 -6.09 21.17
N GLU A 501 -11.02 -6.52 22.19
CA GLU A 501 -11.46 -6.42 23.59
C GLU A 501 -10.24 -6.30 24.51
N ILE A 502 -10.22 -5.26 25.35
CA ILE A 502 -9.17 -5.05 26.34
C ILE A 502 -9.83 -4.86 27.69
N GLU A 503 -9.36 -5.59 28.69
CA GLU A 503 -9.91 -5.57 30.04
C GLU A 503 -8.90 -5.04 31.05
N TYR A 504 -9.33 -4.09 31.88
CA TYR A 504 -8.58 -3.55 33.00
C TYR A 504 -9.37 -3.69 34.28
N ARG A 505 -8.67 -3.64 35.39
CA ARG A 505 -9.21 -3.50 36.75
C ARG A 505 -8.62 -2.25 37.38
N SER A 506 -9.45 -1.42 37.97
CA SER A 506 -9.00 -0.27 38.76
C SER A 506 -9.48 -0.43 40.20
N LYS A 507 -8.74 0.14 41.15
CA LYS A 507 -9.10 0.24 42.55
C LYS A 507 -8.63 1.59 43.07
N SER A 508 -9.53 2.37 43.71
CA SER A 508 -9.22 3.67 44.28
C SER A 508 -10.22 4.07 45.35
N THR A 509 -9.80 4.89 46.28
CA THR A 509 -10.60 5.48 47.36
C THR A 509 -11.28 6.80 46.99
N SER A 510 -10.92 7.37 45.83
CA SER A 510 -11.48 8.60 45.28
C SER A 510 -11.64 8.53 43.76
N ASN A 511 -12.40 9.45 43.16
CA ASN A 511 -12.51 9.54 41.71
C ASN A 511 -11.14 9.80 41.10
N GLN A 512 -10.81 9.09 40.03
CA GLN A 512 -9.53 9.18 39.34
C GLN A 512 -9.67 9.50 37.86
N LEU A 513 -8.60 10.00 37.24
CA LEU A 513 -8.51 10.17 35.81
C LEU A 513 -7.46 9.20 35.27
N ALA A 514 -7.84 8.32 34.36
CA ALA A 514 -6.94 7.34 33.75
C ALA A 514 -6.63 7.70 32.30
N VAL A 515 -5.35 7.52 31.92
CA VAL A 515 -4.88 7.55 30.54
C VAL A 515 -4.43 6.14 30.16
N PHE A 516 -4.84 5.68 28.99
CA PHE A 516 -4.53 4.34 28.48
C PHE A 516 -3.56 4.47 27.29
N SER A 517 -2.51 3.68 27.26
CA SER A 517 -1.56 3.62 26.16
C SER A 517 -2.14 2.92 24.93
N GLU A 518 -3.37 3.27 24.57
CA GLU A 518 -4.11 2.77 23.41
C GLU A 518 -4.58 3.92 22.54
N ILE A 519 -4.47 3.75 21.20
CA ILE A 519 -4.80 4.81 20.26
C ILE A 519 -6.31 5.08 20.29
N TYR A 520 -6.66 6.35 20.46
CA TYR A 520 -8.04 6.83 20.41
C TYR A 520 -8.58 6.74 18.98
N TYR A 521 -9.67 6.02 18.82
CA TYR A 521 -10.41 5.93 17.57
C TYR A 521 -11.91 5.97 17.87
N PRO A 522 -12.61 7.09 17.56
CA PRO A 522 -13.99 7.31 18.00
C PRO A 522 -15.01 6.45 17.26
N LYS A 523 -14.62 5.82 16.15
CA LYS A 523 -15.55 5.06 15.30
C LYS A 523 -15.46 3.57 15.56
N GLY A 524 -15.89 3.15 16.74
CA GLY A 524 -16.04 1.74 17.03
C GLY A 524 -15.54 1.28 18.40
N TRP A 525 -14.60 1.97 19.03
CA TRP A 525 -14.22 1.64 20.40
C TRP A 525 -15.20 2.21 21.40
N ASN A 526 -15.81 1.32 22.21
CA ASN A 526 -16.67 1.64 23.32
C ASN A 526 -15.99 1.26 24.64
N CYS A 527 -16.25 2.02 25.70
CA CYS A 527 -15.76 1.74 27.04
C CYS A 527 -16.93 1.35 27.96
N TYR A 528 -16.78 0.27 28.68
CA TYR A 528 -17.75 -0.20 29.66
C TYR A 528 -17.07 -0.25 31.03
N VAL A 529 -17.65 0.43 32.01
CA VAL A 529 -17.28 0.33 33.41
C VAL A 529 -18.41 -0.48 34.12
N ASP A 530 -18.06 -1.61 34.66
CA ASP A 530 -19.01 -2.55 35.29
C ASP A 530 -20.21 -2.90 34.39
N ASN A 531 -19.93 -3.14 33.11
CA ASN A 531 -20.89 -3.40 32.03
C ASN A 531 -21.78 -2.20 31.64
N LYS A 532 -21.54 -1.02 32.18
CA LYS A 532 -22.25 0.20 31.78
C LYS A 532 -21.43 1.00 30.77
N LEU A 533 -22.03 1.31 29.62
CA LEU A 533 -21.40 2.17 28.61
C LEU A 533 -21.04 3.52 29.23
N THR A 534 -19.76 3.86 29.18
CA THR A 534 -19.22 5.05 29.84
C THR A 534 -18.53 5.93 28.80
N PRO A 535 -18.80 7.24 28.79
CA PRO A 535 -18.14 8.18 27.91
C PRO A 535 -16.62 8.17 28.15
N HIS A 536 -15.86 8.21 27.06
CA HIS A 536 -14.42 8.33 27.08
C HIS A 536 -13.98 9.45 26.14
N PHE A 537 -12.74 9.91 26.26
CA PHE A 537 -12.24 11.07 25.51
C PHE A 537 -10.83 10.82 24.99
N ARG A 538 -10.35 11.74 24.15
CA ARG A 538 -8.97 11.73 23.68
C ARG A 538 -8.10 12.53 24.64
N ALA A 539 -6.95 11.96 25.02
CA ALA A 539 -5.91 12.57 25.82
C ALA A 539 -4.55 12.45 25.12
N ASN A 540 -3.65 13.35 25.40
CA ASN A 540 -2.27 13.33 24.89
C ASN A 540 -2.21 13.11 23.38
N TYR A 541 -3.09 13.81 22.65
CA TYR A 541 -3.20 13.85 21.18
C TYR A 541 -3.73 12.56 20.52
N VAL A 542 -3.34 11.39 21.00
CA VAL A 542 -3.68 10.10 20.35
C VAL A 542 -4.17 9.03 21.32
N LEU A 543 -4.14 9.26 22.63
CA LEU A 543 -4.45 8.24 23.63
C LEU A 543 -5.90 8.32 24.11
N ARG A 544 -6.34 7.27 24.81
CA ARG A 544 -7.69 7.20 25.42
C ARG A 544 -7.63 7.70 26.86
N GLY A 545 -8.59 8.50 27.24
CA GLY A 545 -8.82 8.96 28.62
C GLY A 545 -10.17 8.52 29.15
N LEU A 546 -10.27 8.27 30.45
CA LEU A 546 -11.48 7.84 31.14
C LEU A 546 -11.51 8.41 32.54
N GLN A 547 -12.66 8.99 32.95
CA GLN A 547 -12.94 9.28 34.36
C GLN A 547 -13.42 8.02 35.05
N LEU A 548 -12.78 7.67 36.16
CA LEU A 548 -13.08 6.49 36.97
C LEU A 548 -13.69 6.94 38.29
N PRO A 549 -14.84 6.37 38.71
CA PRO A 549 -15.39 6.62 40.03
C PRO A 549 -14.52 5.96 41.11
N GLN A 550 -14.72 6.37 42.34
CA GLN A 550 -14.14 5.66 43.50
C GLN A 550 -14.65 4.24 43.58
N GLY A 551 -13.81 3.30 44.02
CA GLY A 551 -14.16 1.90 44.18
C GLY A 551 -13.24 0.95 43.41
N GLU A 552 -13.66 -0.31 43.36
CA GLU A 552 -13.04 -1.32 42.50
C GLU A 552 -13.93 -1.55 41.30
N HIS A 553 -13.37 -1.34 40.09
CA HIS A 553 -14.14 -1.40 38.86
C HIS A 553 -13.47 -2.28 37.81
N LYS A 554 -14.30 -2.96 37.04
CA LYS A 554 -13.93 -3.67 35.83
C LYS A 554 -14.17 -2.76 34.62
N ILE A 555 -13.12 -2.47 33.88
CA ILE A 555 -13.14 -1.61 32.69
C ILE A 555 -12.92 -2.49 31.46
N VAL A 556 -13.85 -2.45 30.52
CA VAL A 556 -13.77 -3.24 29.28
C VAL A 556 -13.90 -2.32 28.08
N TRP A 557 -12.86 -2.31 27.26
CA TRP A 557 -12.88 -1.67 25.95
C TRP A 557 -13.28 -2.68 24.89
N LYS A 558 -14.30 -2.38 24.08
CA LYS A 558 -14.77 -3.25 22.98
C LYS A 558 -14.77 -2.51 21.67
N PHE A 559 -14.31 -3.17 20.60
CA PHE A 559 -14.37 -2.64 19.26
C PHE A 559 -15.65 -3.10 18.56
N GLU A 560 -16.61 -2.21 18.44
CA GLU A 560 -17.97 -2.45 17.94
C GLU A 560 -18.32 -1.45 16.81
N PRO A 561 -17.66 -1.53 15.63
CA PRO A 561 -17.85 -0.56 14.55
C PRO A 561 -19.18 -0.80 13.79
N GLU A 562 -20.26 -0.17 14.22
CA GLU A 562 -21.61 -0.32 13.60
C GLU A 562 -21.60 -0.08 12.10
N THR A 563 -20.89 0.95 11.62
CA THR A 563 -20.81 1.26 10.19
C THR A 563 -20.21 0.13 9.37
N PHE A 564 -19.27 -0.64 9.95
CA PHE A 564 -18.68 -1.81 9.29
C PHE A 564 -19.72 -2.92 9.13
N TYR A 565 -20.49 -3.23 10.18
CA TYR A 565 -21.52 -4.28 10.13
C TYR A 565 -22.66 -3.91 9.19
N GLN A 566 -23.08 -2.64 9.19
CA GLN A 566 -24.08 -2.13 8.23
C GLN A 566 -23.56 -2.21 6.79
N ALA A 567 -22.34 -1.79 6.52
CA ALA A 567 -21.73 -1.89 5.19
C ALA A 567 -21.56 -3.34 4.73
N LYS A 568 -21.17 -4.26 5.63
CA LYS A 568 -21.08 -5.69 5.34
C LYS A 568 -22.45 -6.26 4.93
N SER A 569 -23.51 -5.92 5.66
CA SER A 569 -24.87 -6.34 5.34
C SER A 569 -25.35 -5.78 4.00
N ALA A 570 -25.13 -4.50 3.77
CA ALA A 570 -25.47 -3.85 2.49
C ALA A 570 -24.71 -4.48 1.30
N SER A 571 -23.43 -4.78 1.47
CA SER A 571 -22.61 -5.47 0.46
C SER A 571 -23.13 -6.88 0.17
N LEU A 572 -23.53 -7.64 1.20
CA LEU A 572 -24.10 -8.97 1.02
C LEU A 572 -25.42 -8.91 0.23
N ILE A 573 -26.31 -7.98 0.59
CA ILE A 573 -27.58 -7.78 -0.12
C ILE A 573 -27.30 -7.39 -1.58
N GLY A 574 -26.42 -6.43 -1.83
CA GLY A 574 -26.06 -5.99 -3.17
C GLY A 574 -25.47 -7.11 -4.03
N SER A 575 -24.59 -7.92 -3.48
CA SER A 575 -23.99 -9.08 -4.16
C SER A 575 -25.06 -10.15 -4.48
N SER A 576 -25.97 -10.41 -3.55
CA SER A 576 -27.06 -11.37 -3.75
C SER A 576 -28.02 -10.91 -4.85
N LEU A 577 -28.36 -9.62 -4.87
CA LEU A 577 -29.19 -9.05 -5.94
C LEU A 577 -28.49 -9.13 -7.30
N LEU A 578 -27.19 -8.85 -7.35
CA LEU A 578 -26.43 -8.96 -8.60
C LEU A 578 -26.43 -10.40 -9.13
N ILE A 579 -26.19 -11.38 -8.26
CA ILE A 579 -26.26 -12.80 -8.63
C ILE A 579 -27.64 -13.15 -9.16
N LEU A 580 -28.70 -12.71 -8.49
CA LEU A 580 -30.07 -12.94 -8.94
C LEU A 580 -30.33 -12.35 -10.34
N VAL A 581 -29.90 -11.11 -10.56
CA VAL A 581 -30.00 -10.46 -11.89
C VAL A 581 -29.25 -11.27 -12.95
N CYS A 582 -28.03 -11.70 -12.65
CA CYS A 582 -27.24 -12.53 -13.57
C CYS A 582 -27.95 -13.86 -13.89
N LEU A 583 -28.54 -14.53 -12.90
CA LEU A 583 -29.31 -15.77 -13.10
C LEU A 583 -30.55 -15.52 -13.95
N VAL A 584 -31.27 -14.44 -13.72
CA VAL A 584 -32.44 -14.05 -14.52
C VAL A 584 -32.04 -13.76 -15.97
N VAL A 585 -30.98 -12.99 -16.18
CA VAL A 585 -30.46 -12.70 -17.53
C VAL A 585 -30.04 -14.01 -18.24
N PHE A 586 -29.35 -14.89 -17.52
CA PHE A 586 -28.90 -16.18 -18.05
C PHE A 586 -30.10 -17.08 -18.39
N TYR A 587 -31.13 -17.13 -17.53
CA TYR A 587 -32.37 -17.86 -17.82
C TYR A 587 -33.05 -17.37 -19.10
N PHE A 588 -33.21 -16.05 -19.30
CA PHE A 588 -33.78 -15.50 -20.51
C PHE A 588 -32.87 -15.65 -21.73
N ALA A 589 -31.58 -15.69 -21.57
CA ALA A 589 -30.64 -15.99 -22.65
C ALA A 589 -30.77 -17.44 -23.15
N LEU A 590 -31.04 -18.38 -22.25
CA LEU A 590 -31.30 -19.78 -22.60
C LEU A 590 -32.72 -20.03 -23.12
N ASN A 591 -33.68 -19.23 -22.67
CA ASN A 591 -35.10 -19.34 -23.04
C ASN A 591 -35.57 -18.02 -23.67
N PRO A 592 -35.16 -17.70 -24.90
CA PRO A 592 -35.53 -16.44 -25.53
C PRO A 592 -37.04 -16.33 -25.70
N ILE A 593 -37.62 -15.26 -25.13
CA ILE A 593 -39.04 -14.92 -25.29
C ILE A 593 -39.20 -14.34 -26.69
N GLY A 594 -39.42 -15.19 -27.68
CA GLY A 594 -39.70 -14.77 -29.03
C GLY A 594 -40.46 -15.85 -29.78
N PRO A 595 -41.33 -15.52 -30.78
CA PRO A 595 -42.02 -16.52 -31.56
C PRO A 595 -40.97 -17.41 -32.23
N LYS A 596 -41.10 -18.73 -32.04
CA LYS A 596 -40.36 -19.70 -32.85
C LYS A 596 -40.74 -19.42 -34.28
N VAL A 597 -39.84 -18.78 -35.04
CA VAL A 597 -39.99 -18.68 -36.48
C VAL A 597 -39.88 -20.11 -37.00
N SER A 598 -41.02 -20.69 -37.34
CA SER A 598 -41.14 -21.97 -38.01
C SER A 598 -40.62 -21.88 -39.44
#